data_252e9df8288cb6beed6defb2535db622
#
_entry.id   252e9df8288cb6beed6defb2535db622
#
_cell.length_a   1.000
_cell.length_b   1.000
_cell.length_c   1.000
_cell.angle_alpha   90.00
_cell.angle_beta   90.00
_cell.angle_gamma   90.00
#
_symmetry.space_group_name_H-M   'P 1'
#
loop_
_entity.id
_entity.type
_entity.pdbx_description
1 polymer ?
#
loop_
_entity_poly.entity_id
_entity_poly.type
_entity_poly.pdbx_seq_one_letter_code
_entity_poly.pdbx_strand_id
1 'polypeptide(L)'
;SDLTFDQRVIALRMALKIDILPRLSFALMFPVGLELSAALGVVEPGLATRAISWSVSALWVVIVIGMVRAREPARARSLKHANVVLHWVLFLVVVAIGLTSVLGHGPFPAGWLGWKILLFGLIFFCGIMIDREFDPVSPAFARLAAEGSKPDIELAIKSAIDRSIVWVLTLYVLVVVIAFLGTARPS
;
A
#
# COMPACT_ATOMS: atom_id res chain seq x y z
N SER A 1 -16.56 21.75 -8.64
CA SER A 1 -15.73 22.29 -7.54
C SER A 1 -15.40 23.75 -7.86
N ASP A 2 -15.51 24.64 -6.88
CA ASP A 2 -15.30 26.10 -7.04
C ASP A 2 -13.80 26.48 -7.08
N LEU A 3 -12.92 25.49 -7.10
CA LEU A 3 -11.47 25.70 -7.14
C LEU A 3 -11.00 26.02 -8.56
N THR A 4 -10.11 27.00 -8.69
CA THR A 4 -9.40 27.29 -9.94
C THR A 4 -8.48 26.14 -10.34
N PHE A 5 -8.07 26.06 -11.61
CA PHE A 5 -7.15 25.04 -12.10
C PHE A 5 -5.86 24.98 -11.28
N ASP A 6 -5.25 26.14 -10.99
CA ASP A 6 -4.00 26.20 -10.22
C ASP A 6 -4.15 25.66 -8.79
N GLN A 7 -5.28 25.98 -8.14
CA GLN A 7 -5.59 25.45 -6.82
C GLN A 7 -5.73 23.93 -6.82
N ARG A 8 -6.37 23.35 -7.86
CA ARG A 8 -6.50 21.91 -8.03
C ARG A 8 -5.15 21.23 -8.27
N VAL A 9 -4.27 21.84 -9.07
CA VAL A 9 -2.92 21.33 -9.31
C VAL A 9 -2.09 21.34 -8.02
N ILE A 10 -2.20 22.42 -7.23
CA ILE A 10 -1.52 22.50 -5.92
C ILE A 10 -2.04 21.40 -4.99
N ALA A 11 -3.36 21.22 -4.88
CA ALA A 11 -3.97 20.20 -4.03
C ALA A 11 -3.52 18.80 -4.44
N LEU A 12 -3.50 18.48 -5.75
CA LEU A 12 -3.01 17.20 -6.26
C LEU A 12 -1.54 16.97 -5.92
N ARG A 13 -0.69 17.99 -6.11
CA ARG A 13 0.74 17.89 -5.76
C ARG A 13 0.96 17.68 -4.27
N MET A 14 0.17 18.32 -3.42
CA MET A 14 0.21 18.12 -1.97
C MET A 14 -0.22 16.70 -1.61
N ALA A 15 -1.32 16.21 -2.16
CA ALA A 15 -1.79 14.85 -1.93
C ALA A 15 -0.73 13.80 -2.30
N LEU A 16 -0.10 13.93 -3.47
CA LEU A 16 0.96 13.03 -3.92
C LEU A 16 2.22 13.07 -3.03
N LYS A 17 2.54 14.24 -2.44
CA LYS A 17 3.66 14.35 -1.49
C LYS A 17 3.34 13.72 -0.14
N ILE A 18 2.13 13.90 0.34
CA ILE A 18 1.67 13.32 1.62
C ILE A 18 1.61 11.80 1.52
N ASP A 19 1.23 11.25 0.38
CA ASP A 19 1.12 9.81 0.11
C ASP A 19 2.46 9.04 0.24
N ILE A 20 3.60 9.72 0.15
CA ILE A 20 4.93 9.10 0.29
C ILE A 20 5.13 8.51 1.69
N LEU A 21 4.74 9.24 2.73
CA LEU A 21 4.96 8.82 4.12
C LEU A 21 4.21 7.53 4.48
N PRO A 22 2.91 7.38 4.19
CA PRO A 22 2.22 6.10 4.34
C PRO A 22 2.89 4.95 3.59
N ARG A 23 3.31 5.15 2.34
CA ARG A 23 3.99 4.10 1.55
C ARG A 23 5.29 3.63 2.19
N LEU A 24 6.11 4.56 2.70
CA LEU A 24 7.34 4.22 3.42
C LEU A 24 7.03 3.52 4.75
N SER A 25 6.01 3.96 5.47
CA SER A 25 5.57 3.31 6.72
C SER A 25 5.14 1.87 6.47
N PHE A 26 4.36 1.60 5.42
CA PHE A 26 3.96 0.24 5.05
C PHE A 26 5.15 -0.63 4.63
N ALA A 27 6.12 -0.08 3.91
CA ALA A 27 7.32 -0.81 3.53
C ALA A 27 8.13 -1.29 4.75
N LEU A 28 8.14 -0.52 5.84
CA LEU A 28 8.85 -0.85 7.08
C LEU A 28 8.02 -1.67 8.06
N MET A 29 6.70 -1.71 7.90
CA MET A 29 5.79 -2.31 8.89
C MET A 29 6.03 -3.81 9.07
N PHE A 30 6.34 -4.53 8.00
CA PHE A 30 6.56 -5.97 8.05
C PHE A 30 7.83 -6.35 8.83
N PRO A 31 9.05 -5.85 8.50
CA PRO A 31 10.25 -6.19 9.26
C PRO A 31 10.17 -5.70 10.71
N VAL A 32 9.65 -4.49 10.95
CA VAL A 32 9.49 -3.95 12.32
C VAL A 32 8.50 -4.82 13.11
N GLY A 33 7.39 -5.25 12.50
CA GLY A 33 6.43 -6.14 13.14
C GLY A 33 7.02 -7.52 13.45
N LEU A 34 7.89 -8.05 12.59
CA LEU A 34 8.60 -9.31 12.81
C LEU A 34 9.58 -9.19 14.01
N GLU A 35 10.38 -8.12 14.06
CA GLU A 35 11.30 -7.89 15.18
C GLU A 35 10.55 -7.65 16.49
N LEU A 36 9.44 -6.91 16.45
CA LEU A 36 8.60 -6.72 17.64
C LEU A 36 8.00 -8.05 18.12
N SER A 37 7.55 -8.91 17.22
CA SER A 37 7.04 -10.25 17.57
C SER A 37 8.12 -11.13 18.18
N ALA A 38 9.36 -11.00 17.71
CA ALA A 38 10.51 -11.67 18.30
C ALA A 38 10.85 -11.15 19.70
N ALA A 39 10.88 -9.83 19.88
CA ALA A 39 11.15 -9.20 21.17
C ALA A 39 10.08 -9.54 22.23
N LEU A 40 8.86 -9.81 21.81
CA LEU A 40 7.75 -10.23 22.69
C LEU A 40 7.71 -11.76 22.92
N GLY A 41 8.66 -12.52 22.38
CA GLY A 41 8.71 -13.98 22.50
C GLY A 41 7.57 -14.72 21.80
N VAL A 42 6.89 -14.07 20.85
CA VAL A 42 5.76 -14.67 20.12
C VAL A 42 6.25 -15.56 18.98
N VAL A 43 7.36 -15.18 18.35
CA VAL A 43 8.02 -15.92 17.26
C VAL A 43 9.54 -15.81 17.42
N GLU A 44 10.23 -16.84 17.00
CA GLU A 44 11.70 -16.82 16.91
C GLU A 44 12.15 -16.89 15.43
N PRO A 45 12.17 -15.75 14.72
CA PRO A 45 12.56 -15.74 13.32
C PRO A 45 14.06 -16.02 13.18
N GLY A 46 14.41 -17.00 12.34
CA GLY A 46 15.79 -17.27 11.99
C GLY A 46 16.45 -16.09 11.26
N LEU A 47 17.79 -16.08 11.25
CA LEU A 47 18.58 -15.02 10.60
C LEU A 47 18.18 -14.81 9.14
N ALA A 48 17.93 -15.89 8.39
CA ALA A 48 17.50 -15.80 6.99
C ALA A 48 16.15 -15.06 6.84
N THR A 49 15.17 -15.35 7.69
CA THR A 49 13.85 -14.69 7.67
C THR A 49 13.98 -13.19 7.96
N ARG A 50 14.80 -12.82 8.93
CA ARG A 50 15.09 -11.41 9.24
C ARG A 50 15.77 -10.71 8.06
N ALA A 51 16.82 -11.32 7.49
CA ALA A 51 17.55 -10.78 6.35
C ALA A 51 16.65 -10.57 5.13
N ILE A 52 15.82 -11.56 4.79
CA ILE A 52 14.84 -11.46 3.68
C ILE A 52 13.85 -10.33 3.94
N SER A 53 13.26 -10.27 5.12
CA SER A 53 12.29 -9.25 5.51
C SER A 53 12.84 -7.83 5.34
N TRP A 54 14.03 -7.56 5.88
CA TRP A 54 14.69 -6.26 5.76
C TRP A 54 15.13 -5.95 4.33
N SER A 55 15.61 -6.95 3.57
CA SER A 55 16.01 -6.76 2.17
C SER A 55 14.84 -6.40 1.26
N VAL A 56 13.71 -7.08 1.43
CA VAL A 56 12.47 -6.77 0.69
C VAL A 56 11.97 -5.37 1.02
N SER A 57 11.97 -4.99 2.30
CA SER A 57 11.60 -3.64 2.71
C SER A 57 12.53 -2.57 2.17
N ALA A 58 13.85 -2.79 2.21
CA ALA A 58 14.83 -1.86 1.65
C ALA A 58 14.62 -1.70 0.13
N LEU A 59 14.41 -2.79 -0.59
CA LEU A 59 14.09 -2.77 -2.02
C LEU A 59 12.83 -1.93 -2.28
N TRP A 60 11.78 -2.13 -1.49
CA TRP A 60 10.55 -1.38 -1.65
C TRP A 60 10.73 0.11 -1.38
N VAL A 61 11.42 0.48 -0.31
CA VAL A 61 11.80 1.88 -0.01
C VAL A 61 12.56 2.51 -1.19
N VAL A 62 13.53 1.79 -1.77
CA VAL A 62 14.29 2.25 -2.93
C VAL A 62 13.37 2.48 -4.14
N ILE A 63 12.42 1.58 -4.40
CA ILE A 63 11.44 1.72 -5.49
C ILE A 63 10.57 2.97 -5.24
N VAL A 64 10.00 3.15 -4.04
CA VAL A 64 9.15 4.30 -3.71
C VAL A 64 9.91 5.61 -3.85
N ILE A 65 11.11 5.72 -3.29
CA ILE A 65 11.96 6.92 -3.42
C ILE A 65 12.35 7.14 -4.87
N GLY A 66 12.67 6.06 -5.60
CA GLY A 66 12.99 6.11 -7.02
C GLY A 66 11.85 6.67 -7.86
N MET A 67 10.61 6.26 -7.60
CA MET A 67 9.41 6.78 -8.28
C MET A 67 9.26 8.30 -8.09
N VAL A 68 9.46 8.79 -6.86
CA VAL A 68 9.37 10.21 -6.53
C VAL A 68 10.47 11.05 -7.21
N ARG A 69 11.65 10.47 -7.36
CA ARG A 69 12.82 11.13 -7.93
C ARG A 69 12.96 10.97 -9.46
N ALA A 70 12.17 10.10 -10.06
CA ALA A 70 12.26 9.81 -11.49
C ALA A 70 11.86 11.05 -12.31
N ARG A 71 12.82 11.59 -13.08
CA ARG A 71 12.61 12.70 -14.01
C ARG A 71 12.24 12.19 -15.41
N GLU A 72 12.74 11.03 -15.79
CA GLU A 72 12.49 10.42 -17.09
C GLU A 72 11.18 9.61 -17.08
N PRO A 73 10.26 9.83 -18.04
CA PRO A 73 8.98 9.11 -18.08
C PRO A 73 9.13 7.58 -18.22
N ALA A 74 10.17 7.11 -18.92
CA ALA A 74 10.45 5.69 -19.08
C ALA A 74 10.83 5.05 -17.74
N ARG A 75 11.72 5.70 -16.97
CA ARG A 75 12.15 5.25 -15.64
C ARG A 75 11.00 5.27 -14.65
N ALA A 76 10.17 6.33 -14.67
CA ALA A 76 8.99 6.41 -13.82
C ALA A 76 8.01 5.24 -14.08
N ARG A 77 7.74 4.90 -15.34
CA ARG A 77 6.90 3.76 -15.73
C ARG A 77 7.49 2.42 -15.29
N SER A 78 8.79 2.22 -15.49
CA SER A 78 9.47 0.98 -15.07
C SER A 78 9.39 0.78 -13.55
N LEU A 79 9.65 1.82 -12.76
CA LEU A 79 9.56 1.76 -11.29
C LEU A 79 8.12 1.55 -10.82
N LYS A 80 7.13 2.18 -11.47
CA LYS A 80 5.71 1.94 -11.20
C LYS A 80 5.35 0.48 -11.47
N HIS A 81 5.79 -0.08 -12.58
CA HIS A 81 5.58 -1.49 -12.89
C HIS A 81 6.23 -2.41 -11.85
N ALA A 82 7.48 -2.14 -11.49
CA ALA A 82 8.18 -2.87 -10.43
C ALA A 82 7.44 -2.81 -9.07
N ASN A 83 6.89 -1.65 -8.71
CA ASN A 83 6.08 -1.48 -7.51
C ASN A 83 4.81 -2.34 -7.55
N VAL A 84 4.09 -2.36 -8.68
CA VAL A 84 2.88 -3.18 -8.85
C VAL A 84 3.21 -4.67 -8.77
N VAL A 85 4.27 -5.12 -9.43
CA VAL A 85 4.72 -6.53 -9.36
C VAL A 85 5.08 -6.90 -7.92
N LEU A 86 5.84 -6.04 -7.23
CA LEU A 86 6.21 -6.27 -5.82
C LEU A 86 4.97 -6.39 -4.93
N HIS A 87 3.98 -5.51 -5.09
CA HIS A 87 2.72 -5.58 -4.34
C HIS A 87 1.97 -6.90 -4.57
N TRP A 88 1.87 -7.36 -5.83
CA TRP A 88 1.25 -8.64 -6.13
C TRP A 88 1.99 -9.82 -5.51
N VAL A 89 3.32 -9.83 -5.60
CA VAL A 89 4.14 -10.87 -4.97
C VAL A 89 3.95 -10.87 -3.45
N LEU A 90 4.02 -9.70 -2.80
CA LEU A 90 3.82 -9.59 -1.36
C LEU A 90 2.39 -9.99 -0.96
N PHE A 91 1.36 -9.56 -1.72
CA PHE A 91 -0.01 -9.99 -1.50
C PHE A 91 -0.13 -11.52 -1.49
N LEU A 92 0.32 -12.18 -2.55
CA LEU A 92 0.19 -13.62 -2.70
C LEU A 92 0.97 -14.38 -1.61
N VAL A 93 2.20 -13.97 -1.35
CA VAL A 93 3.06 -14.62 -0.35
C VAL A 93 2.51 -14.43 1.07
N VAL A 94 2.16 -13.21 1.44
CA VAL A 94 1.70 -12.90 2.81
C VAL A 94 0.31 -13.50 3.06
N VAL A 95 -0.58 -13.46 2.07
CA VAL A 95 -1.90 -14.13 2.18
C VAL A 95 -1.73 -15.65 2.28
N ALA A 96 -0.87 -16.26 1.49
CA ALA A 96 -0.60 -17.70 1.58
C ALA A 96 -0.05 -18.09 2.97
N ILE A 97 0.91 -17.34 3.49
CA ILE A 97 1.47 -17.55 4.84
C ILE A 97 0.38 -17.35 5.90
N GLY A 98 -0.41 -16.30 5.83
CA GLY A 98 -1.49 -16.03 6.76
C GLY A 98 -2.57 -17.12 6.74
N LEU A 99 -3.00 -17.50 5.55
CA LEU A 99 -4.02 -18.54 5.37
C LEU A 99 -3.56 -19.90 5.89
N THR A 100 -2.34 -20.34 5.52
CA THR A 100 -1.78 -21.60 6.03
C THR A 100 -1.60 -21.57 7.55
N SER A 101 -1.22 -20.43 8.12
CA SER A 101 -1.11 -20.27 9.58
C SER A 101 -2.48 -20.33 10.29
N VAL A 102 -3.52 -19.72 9.72
CA VAL A 102 -4.90 -19.83 10.25
C VAL A 102 -5.40 -21.27 10.22
N LEU A 103 -5.02 -22.03 9.18
CA LEU A 103 -5.38 -23.44 9.03
C LEU A 103 -4.50 -24.40 9.88
N GLY A 104 -3.55 -23.87 10.66
CA GLY A 104 -2.69 -24.66 11.54
C GLY A 104 -1.52 -25.38 10.83
N HIS A 105 -1.26 -25.07 9.56
CA HIS A 105 -0.19 -25.69 8.75
C HIS A 105 0.93 -24.69 8.39
N GLY A 106 0.82 -23.43 8.82
CA GLY A 106 1.77 -22.38 8.49
C GLY A 106 2.93 -22.25 9.49
N PRO A 107 3.89 -21.37 9.18
CA PRO A 107 5.07 -21.16 10.02
C PRO A 107 4.79 -20.36 11.30
N PHE A 108 3.61 -19.76 11.42
CA PHE A 108 3.22 -18.98 12.60
C PHE A 108 2.13 -19.71 13.39
N PRO A 109 2.06 -19.50 14.72
CA PRO A 109 0.99 -20.09 15.53
C PRO A 109 -0.38 -19.73 14.97
N ALA A 110 -1.31 -20.71 15.02
CA ALA A 110 -2.71 -20.46 14.72
C ALA A 110 -3.32 -19.43 15.70
N GLY A 111 -4.48 -18.89 15.34
CA GLY A 111 -5.14 -17.89 16.14
C GLY A 111 -4.86 -16.46 15.68
N TRP A 112 -4.80 -15.50 16.63
CA TRP A 112 -4.76 -14.07 16.31
C TRP A 112 -3.61 -13.64 15.39
N LEU A 113 -2.43 -14.29 15.49
CA LEU A 113 -1.26 -13.95 14.68
C LEU A 113 -1.46 -14.36 13.21
N GLY A 114 -2.01 -15.56 12.97
CA GLY A 114 -2.35 -16.01 11.63
C GLY A 114 -3.36 -15.09 10.95
N TRP A 115 -4.41 -14.69 11.66
CA TRP A 115 -5.39 -13.72 11.18
C TRP A 115 -4.76 -12.36 10.91
N LYS A 116 -3.88 -11.89 11.81
CA LYS A 116 -3.16 -10.61 11.63
C LYS A 116 -2.33 -10.60 10.36
N ILE A 117 -1.59 -11.69 10.07
CA ILE A 117 -0.78 -11.80 8.85
C ILE A 117 -1.67 -11.86 7.62
N LEU A 118 -2.76 -12.62 7.66
CA LEU A 118 -3.71 -12.71 6.54
C LEU A 118 -4.31 -11.34 6.20
N LEU A 119 -4.80 -10.60 7.21
CA LEU A 119 -5.36 -9.27 7.03
C LEU A 119 -4.30 -8.27 6.55
N PHE A 120 -3.05 -8.41 7.05
CA PHE A 120 -1.94 -7.60 6.55
C PHE A 120 -1.66 -7.84 5.06
N GLY A 121 -1.78 -9.09 4.60
CA GLY A 121 -1.73 -9.40 3.18
C GLY A 121 -2.80 -8.65 2.36
N LEU A 122 -4.02 -8.51 2.88
CA LEU A 122 -5.10 -7.78 2.20
C LEU A 122 -4.82 -6.27 2.07
N ILE A 123 -3.96 -5.70 2.92
CA ILE A 123 -3.53 -4.29 2.77
C ILE A 123 -2.79 -4.08 1.44
N PHE A 124 -1.96 -5.06 1.00
CA PHE A 124 -1.30 -4.98 -0.31
C PHE A 124 -2.30 -4.95 -1.45
N PHE A 125 -3.37 -5.74 -1.34
CA PHE A 125 -4.45 -5.73 -2.33
C PHE A 125 -5.16 -4.37 -2.37
N CYS A 126 -5.48 -3.78 -1.21
CA CYS A 126 -6.03 -2.43 -1.16
C CYS A 126 -5.09 -1.42 -1.83
N GLY A 127 -3.78 -1.50 -1.60
CA GLY A 127 -2.79 -0.65 -2.25
C GLY A 127 -2.82 -0.77 -3.78
N ILE A 128 -2.90 -2.00 -4.31
CA ILE A 128 -3.03 -2.25 -5.75
C ILE A 128 -4.31 -1.60 -6.30
N MET A 129 -5.42 -1.76 -5.59
CA MET A 129 -6.71 -1.20 -6.02
C MET A 129 -6.73 0.33 -5.96
N ILE A 130 -6.14 0.93 -4.93
CA ILE A 130 -5.98 2.40 -4.83
C ILE A 130 -5.20 2.92 -6.03
N ASP A 131 -4.04 2.34 -6.33
CA ASP A 131 -3.20 2.75 -7.45
C ASP A 131 -3.95 2.61 -8.78
N ARG A 132 -4.67 1.49 -8.98
CA ARG A 132 -5.45 1.23 -10.19
C ARG A 132 -6.59 2.22 -10.40
N GLU A 133 -7.39 2.46 -9.35
CA GLU A 133 -8.54 3.37 -9.45
C GLU A 133 -8.12 4.83 -9.57
N PHE A 134 -6.95 5.19 -9.04
CA PHE A 134 -6.40 6.55 -9.12
C PHE A 134 -5.66 6.84 -10.45
N ASP A 135 -5.26 5.82 -11.19
CA ASP A 135 -4.53 5.96 -12.47
C ASP A 135 -5.18 6.91 -13.48
N PRO A 136 -6.53 6.94 -13.68
CA PRO A 136 -7.18 7.84 -14.62
C PRO A 136 -7.09 9.32 -14.25
N VAL A 137 -6.71 9.67 -13.02
CA VAL A 137 -6.63 11.06 -12.57
C VAL A 137 -5.57 11.86 -13.33
N SER A 138 -4.38 11.30 -13.53
CA SER A 138 -3.29 11.99 -14.26
C SER A 138 -3.66 12.37 -15.70
N PRO A 139 -4.15 11.46 -16.56
CA PRO A 139 -4.57 11.83 -17.91
C PRO A 139 -5.78 12.77 -17.92
N ALA A 140 -6.71 12.63 -16.96
CA ALA A 140 -7.85 13.54 -16.85
C ALA A 140 -7.41 14.98 -16.49
N PHE A 141 -6.41 15.12 -15.62
CA PHE A 141 -5.81 16.44 -15.33
C PHE A 141 -5.06 17.04 -16.51
N ALA A 142 -4.39 16.21 -17.34
CA ALA A 142 -3.77 16.68 -18.57
C ALA A 142 -4.83 17.20 -19.57
N ARG A 143 -5.95 16.51 -19.70
CA ARG A 143 -7.08 16.99 -20.51
C ARG A 143 -7.71 18.25 -19.93
N LEU A 144 -7.87 18.36 -18.63
CA LEU A 144 -8.36 19.56 -17.95
C LEU A 144 -7.47 20.79 -18.25
N ALA A 145 -6.15 20.59 -18.31
CA ALA A 145 -5.20 21.65 -18.66
C ALA A 145 -5.30 22.10 -20.14
N ALA A 146 -5.55 21.14 -21.05
CA ALA A 146 -5.59 21.40 -22.48
C ALA A 146 -6.95 21.90 -22.97
N GLU A 147 -8.04 21.35 -22.44
CA GLU A 147 -9.42 21.54 -22.96
C GLU A 147 -10.29 22.41 -22.03
N GLY A 148 -9.81 22.76 -20.83
CA GLY A 148 -10.59 23.41 -19.80
C GLY A 148 -11.56 22.47 -19.07
N SER A 149 -12.35 23.06 -18.15
CA SER A 149 -13.34 22.30 -17.37
C SER A 149 -14.54 21.91 -18.24
N LYS A 150 -14.67 20.60 -18.50
CA LYS A 150 -15.82 19.99 -19.19
C LYS A 150 -16.49 18.96 -18.29
N PRO A 151 -17.80 18.73 -18.39
CA PRO A 151 -18.52 17.81 -17.51
C PRO A 151 -17.97 16.38 -17.53
N ASP A 152 -17.52 15.86 -18.68
CA ASP A 152 -16.95 14.53 -18.85
C ASP A 152 -15.59 14.40 -18.15
N ILE A 153 -14.75 15.44 -18.20
CA ILE A 153 -13.45 15.48 -17.53
C ILE A 153 -13.63 15.54 -16.00
N GLU A 154 -14.54 16.40 -15.54
CA GLU A 154 -14.87 16.54 -14.11
C GLU A 154 -15.42 15.20 -13.55
N LEU A 155 -16.31 14.55 -14.30
CA LEU A 155 -16.86 13.26 -13.91
C LEU A 155 -15.78 12.18 -13.86
N ALA A 156 -14.85 12.16 -14.81
CA ALA A 156 -13.74 11.20 -14.83
C ALA A 156 -12.84 11.36 -13.59
N ILE A 157 -12.46 12.61 -13.23
CA ILE A 157 -11.66 12.90 -12.03
C ILE A 157 -12.42 12.49 -10.78
N LYS A 158 -13.67 12.93 -10.64
CA LYS A 158 -14.50 12.64 -9.48
C LYS A 158 -14.69 11.15 -9.28
N SER A 159 -15.09 10.42 -10.34
CA SER A 159 -15.34 8.98 -10.23
C SER A 159 -14.08 8.18 -9.89
N ALA A 160 -12.90 8.58 -10.38
CA ALA A 160 -11.65 7.94 -10.01
C ALA A 160 -11.30 8.16 -8.53
N ILE A 161 -11.50 9.37 -8.02
CA ILE A 161 -11.30 9.69 -6.61
C ILE A 161 -12.30 8.92 -5.73
N ASP A 162 -13.59 8.96 -6.06
CA ASP A 162 -14.64 8.29 -5.27
C ASP A 162 -14.40 6.77 -5.17
N ARG A 163 -13.97 6.12 -6.28
CA ARG A 163 -13.61 4.70 -6.25
C ARG A 163 -12.35 4.42 -5.42
N SER A 164 -11.35 5.30 -5.51
CA SER A 164 -10.14 5.16 -4.69
C SER A 164 -10.41 5.29 -3.19
N ILE A 165 -11.30 6.20 -2.78
CA ILE A 165 -11.68 6.41 -1.38
C ILE A 165 -12.23 5.12 -0.74
N VAL A 166 -13.01 4.33 -1.46
CA VAL A 166 -13.54 3.05 -0.94
C VAL A 166 -12.40 2.14 -0.47
N TRP A 167 -11.36 2.01 -1.28
CA TRP A 167 -10.20 1.19 -0.95
C TRP A 167 -9.33 1.79 0.16
N VAL A 168 -9.22 3.11 0.21
CA VAL A 168 -8.53 3.82 1.31
C VAL A 168 -9.26 3.58 2.63
N LEU A 169 -10.59 3.69 2.66
CA LEU A 169 -11.37 3.42 3.87
C LEU A 169 -11.28 1.94 4.29
N THR A 170 -11.34 1.02 3.33
CA THR A 170 -11.14 -0.42 3.59
C THR A 170 -9.77 -0.67 4.22
N LEU A 171 -8.71 -0.05 3.69
CA LEU A 171 -7.37 -0.12 4.24
C LEU A 171 -7.31 0.37 5.69
N TYR A 172 -7.93 1.51 6.01
CA TYR A 172 -7.98 2.02 7.38
C TYR A 172 -8.71 1.08 8.33
N VAL A 173 -9.82 0.50 7.90
CA VAL A 173 -10.54 -0.53 8.71
C VAL A 173 -9.63 -1.73 8.97
N LEU A 174 -8.92 -2.23 7.94
CA LEU A 174 -7.96 -3.34 8.11
C LEU A 174 -6.84 -2.99 9.11
N VAL A 175 -6.27 -1.79 9.02
CA VAL A 175 -5.22 -1.32 9.95
C VAL A 175 -5.73 -1.31 11.39
N VAL A 176 -6.95 -0.80 11.63
CA VAL A 176 -7.57 -0.77 12.97
C VAL A 176 -7.79 -2.19 13.50
N VAL A 177 -8.33 -3.09 12.66
CA VAL A 177 -8.56 -4.51 13.05
C VAL A 177 -7.23 -5.21 13.36
N ILE A 178 -6.21 -5.00 12.54
CA ILE A 178 -4.86 -5.57 12.74
C ILE A 178 -4.23 -5.04 14.04
N ALA A 179 -4.39 -3.75 14.34
CA ALA A 179 -3.92 -3.16 15.60
C ALA A 179 -4.65 -3.78 16.80
N PHE A 180 -5.99 -3.91 16.72
CA PHE A 180 -6.80 -4.55 17.75
C PHE A 180 -6.36 -6.00 18.01
N LEU A 181 -6.18 -6.81 16.96
CA LEU A 181 -5.70 -8.21 17.10
C LEU A 181 -4.33 -8.27 17.79
N GLY A 182 -3.45 -7.30 17.52
CA GLY A 182 -2.13 -7.24 18.14
C GLY A 182 -2.15 -6.88 19.62
N THR A 183 -3.14 -6.09 20.07
CA THR A 183 -3.28 -5.65 21.47
C THR A 183 -4.14 -6.62 22.28
N ALA A 184 -5.27 -7.06 21.73
CA ALA A 184 -6.23 -7.95 22.44
C ALA A 184 -5.73 -9.39 22.52
N ARG A 185 -4.93 -9.86 21.54
CA ARG A 185 -4.39 -11.23 21.45
C ARG A 185 -5.46 -12.30 21.80
N PRO A 186 -6.60 -12.32 21.11
CA PRO A 186 -7.65 -13.29 21.41
C PRO A 186 -7.12 -14.71 21.20
N SER A 187 -7.48 -15.61 22.12
CA SER A 187 -7.13 -17.04 22.10
C SER A 187 -7.70 -17.75 20.88
#